data_17b6a589aaf22dc32d4e50b3f87603fc
#
_entry.id   17b6a589aaf22dc32d4e50b3f87603fc
#
_cell.length_a   1.000
_cell.length_b   1.000
_cell.length_c   1.000
_cell.angle_alpha   90.00
_cell.angle_beta   90.00
_cell.angle_gamma   90.00
#
_symmetry.space_group_name_H-M   'P 1'
#
loop_
_entity.id
_entity.type
_entity.pdbx_description
1 polymer ?
#
loop_
_entity_poly.entity_id
_entity_poly.type
_entity_poly.pdbx_seq_one_letter_code
_entity_poly.pdbx_strand_id
1 'polypeptide(L)'
;MNSGSIKKYFFLVNIFLLISLPSKSEEIKKNLNNEHEINIFTGMFDFSDDKQKAGLIGLQHQNEELWRKSFLGKLSPITGGFLTENTAFYLYSGVQAEYELGFLTITPSFAPGFYGEGNGKDLGYPLEFKSEVQMSLDLGESTKLGMSYNHISNASLGSKNPGANSYMFNFLKKFWLFQN
;
A
#
# COMPACT_ATOMS: atom_id res chain seq x y z
N MET A 1 -31.30 -17.73 -7.99
CA MET A 1 -30.27 -16.87 -7.36
C MET A 1 -29.01 -17.66 -7.18
N ASN A 2 -27.91 -17.24 -7.80
CA ASN A 2 -26.68 -18.04 -7.92
C ASN A 2 -25.89 -17.96 -6.60
N SER A 3 -25.57 -19.08 -5.98
CA SER A 3 -24.85 -19.21 -4.70
C SER A 3 -23.51 -18.45 -4.67
N GLY A 4 -22.90 -18.22 -5.82
CA GLY A 4 -21.65 -17.46 -5.94
C GLY A 4 -21.81 -15.95 -5.72
N SER A 5 -22.99 -15.39 -5.99
CA SER A 5 -23.28 -13.96 -5.80
C SER A 5 -23.41 -13.62 -4.31
N ILE A 6 -24.02 -14.48 -3.52
CA ILE A 6 -24.22 -14.26 -2.08
C ILE A 6 -22.88 -14.26 -1.32
N LYS A 7 -21.93 -15.13 -1.70
CA LYS A 7 -20.58 -15.16 -1.08
C LYS A 7 -19.78 -13.89 -1.37
N LYS A 8 -19.92 -13.28 -2.55
CA LYS A 8 -19.25 -12.01 -2.90
C LYS A 8 -19.73 -10.85 -2.03
N TYR A 9 -21.04 -10.73 -1.84
CA TYR A 9 -21.60 -9.67 -1.00
C TYR A 9 -21.30 -9.89 0.49
N PHE A 10 -21.22 -11.12 0.93
CA PHE A 10 -20.87 -11.45 2.32
C PHE A 10 -19.42 -11.06 2.64
N PHE A 11 -18.49 -11.23 1.70
CA PHE A 11 -17.09 -10.83 1.86
C PHE A 11 -16.94 -9.29 1.86
N LEU A 12 -17.63 -8.59 0.94
CA LEU A 12 -17.64 -7.11 0.89
C LEU A 12 -18.29 -6.49 2.12
N VAL A 13 -19.38 -7.07 2.61
CA VAL A 13 -20.06 -6.60 3.83
C VAL A 13 -19.18 -6.80 5.07
N ASN A 14 -18.41 -7.89 5.15
CA ASN A 14 -17.50 -8.08 6.27
C ASN A 14 -16.30 -7.11 6.24
N ILE A 15 -15.76 -6.77 5.07
CA ILE A 15 -14.73 -5.72 4.95
C ILE A 15 -15.30 -4.36 5.38
N PHE A 16 -16.54 -4.05 4.98
CA PHE A 16 -17.19 -2.79 5.36
C PHE A 16 -17.54 -2.75 6.85
N LEU A 17 -17.95 -3.86 7.44
CA LEU A 17 -18.20 -3.99 8.89
C LEU A 17 -16.92 -3.86 9.73
N LEU A 18 -15.77 -4.32 9.24
CA LEU A 18 -14.48 -4.12 9.90
C LEU A 18 -14.04 -2.64 9.89
N ILE A 19 -14.47 -1.89 8.87
CA ILE A 19 -14.20 -0.44 8.77
C ILE A 19 -15.21 0.37 9.61
N SER A 20 -16.43 -0.16 9.82
CA SER A 20 -17.53 0.51 10.51
C SER A 20 -17.70 0.14 11.99
N LEU A 21 -16.83 -0.67 12.56
CA LEU A 21 -16.79 -0.86 14.01
C LEU A 21 -16.62 0.52 14.65
N PRO A 22 -17.54 0.95 15.56
CA PRO A 22 -17.41 2.22 16.23
C PRO A 22 -16.11 2.20 17.00
N SER A 23 -15.08 2.82 16.41
CA SER A 23 -13.87 3.15 17.12
C SER A 23 -14.30 4.05 18.26
N LYS A 24 -14.30 3.53 19.47
CA LYS A 24 -14.22 4.38 20.65
C LYS A 24 -13.13 5.39 20.32
N SER A 25 -13.48 6.65 20.26
CA SER A 25 -12.54 7.75 19.94
C SER A 25 -11.36 7.68 20.92
N GLU A 26 -10.40 6.82 20.64
CA GLU A 26 -9.10 6.93 21.26
C GLU A 26 -8.45 8.13 20.60
N GLU A 27 -8.05 9.09 21.42
CA GLU A 27 -7.39 10.32 21.04
C GLU A 27 -6.36 10.04 19.95
N ILE A 28 -6.47 10.78 18.85
CA ILE A 28 -5.38 10.90 17.88
C ILE A 28 -4.23 11.52 18.66
N LYS A 29 -3.31 10.69 19.14
CA LYS A 29 -2.08 11.20 19.73
C LYS A 29 -1.27 11.82 18.61
N LYS A 30 -1.35 13.13 18.49
CA LYS A 30 -0.48 13.92 17.64
C LYS A 30 0.94 13.71 18.16
N ASN A 31 1.78 13.06 17.40
CA ASN A 31 3.19 12.97 17.70
C ASN A 31 3.78 14.36 17.51
N LEU A 32 4.28 14.98 18.57
CA LEU A 32 4.81 16.36 18.55
C LEU A 32 6.03 16.55 17.64
N ASN A 33 6.51 15.46 17.02
CA ASN A 33 7.74 15.47 16.26
C ASN A 33 7.57 15.73 14.76
N ASN A 34 6.36 15.96 14.23
CA ASN A 34 6.10 16.21 12.80
C ASN A 34 6.90 15.27 11.88
N GLU A 35 6.91 13.97 12.20
CA GLU A 35 7.71 12.97 11.50
C GLU A 35 6.97 12.45 10.26
N HIS A 36 7.64 12.56 9.13
CA HIS A 36 7.17 12.06 7.84
C HIS A 36 8.23 11.13 7.25
N GLU A 37 7.80 10.15 6.47
CA GLU A 37 8.71 9.30 5.71
C GLU A 37 8.35 9.38 4.22
N ILE A 38 9.37 9.50 3.38
CA ILE A 38 9.25 9.32 1.93
C ILE A 38 9.97 8.02 1.57
N ASN A 39 9.28 7.19 0.79
CA ASN A 39 9.81 5.99 0.17
C ASN A 39 9.87 6.20 -1.35
N ILE A 40 11.08 6.17 -1.91
CA ILE A 40 11.30 6.11 -3.36
C ILE A 40 11.57 4.65 -3.69
N PHE A 41 10.83 4.12 -4.65
CA PHE A 41 10.95 2.70 -4.98
C PHE A 41 11.01 2.47 -6.49
N THR A 42 11.69 1.39 -6.87
CA THR A 42 11.78 0.91 -8.24
C THR A 42 11.76 -0.61 -8.26
N GLY A 43 11.30 -1.20 -9.34
CA GLY A 43 11.20 -2.66 -9.42
C GLY A 43 10.55 -3.15 -10.70
N MET A 44 9.89 -4.29 -10.60
CA MET A 44 9.21 -4.94 -11.71
C MET A 44 7.72 -5.10 -11.39
N PHE A 45 6.89 -4.46 -12.20
CA PHE A 45 5.45 -4.65 -12.23
C PHE A 45 5.13 -5.97 -12.93
N ASP A 46 4.22 -6.74 -12.33
CA ASP A 46 3.69 -8.00 -12.86
C ASP A 46 4.76 -9.00 -13.33
N PHE A 47 5.77 -9.20 -12.49
CA PHE A 47 6.92 -10.05 -12.81
C PHE A 47 6.54 -11.52 -13.11
N SER A 48 5.36 -11.95 -12.73
CA SER A 48 4.84 -13.30 -12.95
C SER A 48 4.26 -13.52 -14.35
N ASP A 49 4.05 -12.45 -15.14
CA ASP A 49 3.55 -12.51 -16.51
C ASP A 49 4.60 -12.00 -17.50
N ASP A 50 5.29 -12.91 -18.19
CA ASP A 50 6.38 -12.59 -19.12
C ASP A 50 5.99 -11.63 -20.25
N LYS A 51 4.70 -11.55 -20.59
CA LYS A 51 4.21 -10.68 -21.65
C LYS A 51 3.83 -9.28 -21.17
N GLN A 52 3.59 -9.12 -19.87
CA GLN A 52 3.05 -7.89 -19.30
C GLN A 52 3.99 -7.26 -18.25
N LYS A 53 5.11 -7.92 -17.93
CA LYS A 53 6.09 -7.35 -17.00
C LYS A 53 6.68 -6.06 -17.54
N ALA A 54 6.85 -5.08 -16.65
CA ALA A 54 7.41 -3.77 -16.96
C ALA A 54 8.21 -3.24 -15.78
N GLY A 55 9.28 -2.51 -16.04
CA GLY A 55 9.96 -1.72 -15.03
C GLY A 55 9.01 -0.69 -14.45
N LEU A 56 9.11 -0.43 -13.13
CA LEU A 56 8.33 0.61 -12.45
C LEU A 56 9.23 1.51 -11.60
N ILE A 57 8.76 2.75 -11.43
CA ILE A 57 9.30 3.70 -10.45
C ILE A 57 8.13 4.36 -9.71
N GLY A 58 8.28 4.59 -8.42
CA GLY A 58 7.22 5.18 -7.62
C GLY A 58 7.71 5.94 -6.40
N LEU A 59 6.75 6.60 -5.78
CA LEU A 59 6.92 7.40 -4.58
C LEU A 59 5.76 7.11 -3.61
N GLN A 60 6.07 6.99 -2.32
CA GLN A 60 5.08 6.92 -1.26
C GLN A 60 5.47 7.87 -0.13
N HIS A 61 4.50 8.59 0.37
CA HIS A 61 4.58 9.40 1.57
C HIS A 61 3.82 8.71 2.70
N GLN A 62 4.43 8.65 3.87
CA GLN A 62 3.81 8.23 5.12
C GLN A 62 3.77 9.43 6.06
N ASN A 63 2.63 9.61 6.71
CA ASN A 63 2.46 10.60 7.75
C ASN A 63 2.44 9.91 9.12
N GLU A 64 3.54 9.97 9.85
CA GLU A 64 3.65 9.35 11.17
C GLU A 64 2.99 10.17 12.30
N GLU A 65 2.58 11.42 12.04
CA GLU A 65 1.81 12.21 13.01
C GLU A 65 0.40 11.66 13.20
N LEU A 66 -0.19 11.14 12.11
CA LEU A 66 -1.54 10.62 12.07
C LEU A 66 -1.54 9.10 12.22
N TRP A 67 -1.37 8.61 13.44
CA TRP A 67 -1.43 7.19 13.68
C TRP A 67 -2.59 6.79 14.60
N ARG A 68 -3.07 5.57 14.43
CA ARG A 68 -4.08 4.95 15.29
C ARG A 68 -3.56 3.66 15.88
N LYS A 69 -3.80 3.49 17.17
CA LYS A 69 -3.61 2.20 17.81
C LYS A 69 -4.75 1.26 17.42
N SER A 70 -4.42 0.11 16.87
CA SER A 70 -5.38 -0.92 16.48
C SER A 70 -4.94 -2.27 17.03
N PHE A 71 -5.73 -3.32 16.85
CA PHE A 71 -5.31 -4.69 17.15
C PHE A 71 -4.13 -5.16 16.26
N LEU A 72 -3.91 -4.49 15.12
CA LEU A 72 -2.77 -4.72 14.23
C LEU A 72 -1.54 -3.85 14.59
N GLY A 73 -1.53 -3.19 15.74
CA GLY A 73 -0.46 -2.28 16.14
C GLY A 73 -0.72 -0.82 15.75
N LYS A 74 0.36 -0.06 15.56
CA LYS A 74 0.32 1.36 15.16
C LYS A 74 0.07 1.45 13.65
N LEU A 75 -1.09 1.96 13.24
CA LEU A 75 -1.41 2.20 11.83
C LEU A 75 -1.12 3.65 11.46
N SER A 76 -0.39 3.87 10.37
CA SER A 76 -0.10 5.18 9.81
C SER A 76 -0.67 5.31 8.41
N PRO A 77 -1.24 6.48 8.03
CA PRO A 77 -1.74 6.70 6.68
C PRO A 77 -0.59 6.82 5.68
N ILE A 78 -0.82 6.28 4.50
CA ILE A 78 0.08 6.36 3.37
C ILE A 78 -0.64 6.91 2.14
N THR A 79 0.11 7.63 1.30
CA THR A 79 -0.35 8.07 -0.02
C THR A 79 0.81 7.94 -0.99
N GLY A 80 0.56 7.43 -2.18
CA GLY A 80 1.63 7.21 -3.14
C GLY A 80 1.15 6.86 -4.53
N GLY A 81 2.11 6.54 -5.38
CA GLY A 81 1.84 6.06 -6.72
C GLY A 81 3.09 5.58 -7.42
N PHE A 82 2.88 4.90 -8.52
CA PHE A 82 3.95 4.49 -9.43
C PHE A 82 3.56 4.66 -10.89
N LEU A 83 4.57 4.69 -11.74
CA LEU A 83 4.47 4.67 -13.18
C LEU A 83 5.32 3.52 -13.72
N THR A 84 4.85 2.86 -14.78
CA THR A 84 5.57 1.79 -15.46
C THR A 84 6.15 2.26 -16.79
N GLU A 85 7.11 1.53 -17.35
CA GLU A 85 7.66 1.75 -18.69
C GLU A 85 6.56 1.72 -19.80
N ASN A 86 5.51 0.94 -19.58
CA ASN A 86 4.36 0.83 -20.47
C ASN A 86 3.29 1.89 -20.20
N THR A 87 3.64 2.97 -19.49
CA THR A 87 2.74 4.09 -19.14
C THR A 87 1.53 3.71 -18.26
N ALA A 88 1.48 2.49 -17.72
CA ALA A 88 0.51 2.17 -16.69
C ALA A 88 0.87 2.89 -15.41
N PHE A 89 -0.15 3.36 -14.67
CA PHE A 89 0.05 4.08 -13.41
C PHE A 89 -0.94 3.61 -12.34
N TYR A 90 -0.54 3.78 -11.10
CA TYR A 90 -1.38 3.52 -9.94
C TYR A 90 -1.21 4.63 -8.90
N LEU A 91 -2.31 5.27 -8.52
CA LEU A 91 -2.36 6.28 -7.47
C LEU A 91 -3.21 5.75 -6.32
N TYR A 92 -2.69 5.78 -5.10
CA TYR A 92 -3.34 5.12 -3.97
C TYR A 92 -3.22 5.92 -2.68
N SER A 93 -4.15 5.65 -1.78
CA SER A 93 -4.09 6.05 -0.38
C SER A 93 -4.55 4.89 0.49
N GLY A 94 -3.93 4.72 1.64
CA GLY A 94 -4.21 3.58 2.49
C GLY A 94 -3.57 3.69 3.87
N VAL A 95 -3.27 2.54 4.44
CA VAL A 95 -2.65 2.44 5.76
C VAL A 95 -1.53 1.40 5.76
N GLN A 96 -0.55 1.61 6.61
CA GLN A 96 0.49 0.62 6.91
C GLN A 96 0.66 0.46 8.42
N ALA A 97 1.18 -0.70 8.83
CA ALA A 97 1.63 -0.96 10.19
C ALA A 97 3.12 -1.27 10.17
N GLU A 98 3.86 -0.81 11.17
CA GLU A 98 5.28 -1.11 11.31
C GLU A 98 5.53 -2.04 12.50
N TYR A 99 6.35 -3.07 12.26
CA TYR A 99 6.81 -4.02 13.26
C TYR A 99 8.34 -4.02 13.27
N GLU A 100 8.92 -3.42 14.29
CA GLU A 100 10.37 -3.35 14.47
C GLU A 100 10.88 -4.61 15.16
N LEU A 101 11.82 -5.31 14.54
CA LEU A 101 12.47 -6.53 14.99
C LEU A 101 13.98 -6.32 15.05
N GLY A 102 14.42 -5.48 15.97
CA GLY A 102 15.83 -5.04 16.06
C GLY A 102 16.22 -4.14 14.90
N PHE A 103 17.11 -4.60 14.04
CA PHE A 103 17.57 -3.85 12.84
C PHE A 103 16.67 -4.06 11.61
N LEU A 104 15.71 -4.96 11.70
CA LEU A 104 14.76 -5.29 10.64
C LEU A 104 13.38 -4.69 10.97
N THR A 105 12.76 -4.00 10.01
CA THR A 105 11.38 -3.56 10.09
C THR A 105 10.53 -4.31 9.06
N ILE A 106 9.38 -4.85 9.48
CA ILE A 106 8.38 -5.46 8.60
C ILE A 106 7.18 -4.53 8.54
N THR A 107 6.77 -4.15 7.33
CA THR A 107 5.72 -3.16 7.10
C THR A 107 4.65 -3.71 6.15
N PRO A 108 3.61 -4.39 6.67
CA PRO A 108 2.43 -4.69 5.87
C PRO A 108 1.63 -3.41 5.60
N SER A 109 1.05 -3.31 4.41
CA SER A 109 0.18 -2.21 4.03
C SER A 109 -1.00 -2.67 3.17
N PHE A 110 -2.07 -1.87 3.20
CA PHE A 110 -3.24 -2.03 2.35
C PHE A 110 -3.69 -0.66 1.84
N ALA A 111 -3.84 -0.55 0.53
CA ALA A 111 -4.16 0.71 -0.11
C ALA A 111 -5.08 0.53 -1.33
N PRO A 112 -6.34 0.97 -1.26
CA PRO A 112 -7.16 1.16 -2.46
C PRO A 112 -6.58 2.29 -3.31
N GLY A 113 -6.78 2.19 -4.64
CA GLY A 113 -6.28 3.20 -5.54
C GLY A 113 -6.88 3.13 -6.93
N PHE A 114 -6.53 4.11 -7.74
CA PHE A 114 -6.92 4.20 -9.14
C PHE A 114 -5.77 3.73 -10.02
N TYR A 115 -6.08 2.76 -10.87
CA TYR A 115 -5.17 2.21 -11.86
C TYR A 115 -5.56 2.63 -13.27
N GLY A 116 -4.59 3.13 -14.03
CA GLY A 116 -4.72 3.34 -15.46
C GLY A 116 -3.74 2.44 -16.20
N GLU A 117 -4.26 1.66 -17.14
CA GLU A 117 -3.50 0.61 -17.83
C GLU A 117 -2.44 1.14 -18.80
N GLY A 118 -2.66 2.34 -19.38
CA GLY A 118 -1.80 2.86 -20.43
C GLY A 118 -1.65 1.86 -21.57
N ASN A 119 -0.41 1.52 -21.91
CA ASN A 119 -0.04 0.45 -22.84
C ASN A 119 0.35 -0.86 -22.12
N GLY A 120 0.07 -0.95 -20.82
CA GLY A 120 0.42 -2.10 -19.98
C GLY A 120 -0.74 -3.06 -19.80
N LYS A 121 -0.74 -3.76 -18.67
CA LYS A 121 -1.71 -4.80 -18.34
C LYS A 121 -3.07 -4.20 -17.98
N ASP A 122 -4.13 -4.68 -18.64
CA ASP A 122 -5.52 -4.39 -18.26
C ASP A 122 -5.92 -5.27 -17.06
N LEU A 123 -6.10 -4.63 -15.90
CA LEU A 123 -6.52 -5.28 -14.65
C LEU A 123 -8.04 -5.47 -14.54
N GLY A 124 -8.81 -4.94 -15.51
CA GLY A 124 -10.24 -5.17 -15.64
C GLY A 124 -11.14 -4.19 -14.92
N TYR A 125 -10.59 -3.31 -14.06
CA TYR A 125 -11.34 -2.25 -13.38
C TYR A 125 -10.41 -1.13 -12.91
N PRO A 126 -10.83 0.14 -12.95
CA PRO A 126 -9.98 1.26 -12.52
C PRO A 126 -9.71 1.30 -11.01
N LEU A 127 -10.65 0.82 -10.19
CA LEU A 127 -10.44 0.74 -8.74
C LEU A 127 -9.77 -0.59 -8.41
N GLU A 128 -8.56 -0.51 -7.90
CA GLU A 128 -7.74 -1.66 -7.52
C GLU A 128 -7.34 -1.56 -6.03
N PHE A 129 -7.01 -2.68 -5.43
CA PHE A 129 -6.58 -2.81 -4.04
C PHE A 129 -5.17 -3.38 -4.00
N LYS A 130 -4.23 -2.61 -3.45
CA LYS A 130 -2.85 -3.03 -3.23
C LYS A 130 -2.72 -3.64 -1.83
N SER A 131 -2.25 -4.85 -1.74
CA SER A 131 -1.75 -5.47 -0.51
C SER A 131 -0.24 -5.64 -0.65
N GLU A 132 0.54 -5.14 0.31
CA GLU A 132 1.99 -5.14 0.25
C GLU A 132 2.60 -5.57 1.57
N VAL A 133 3.73 -6.25 1.49
CA VAL A 133 4.65 -6.48 2.61
C VAL A 133 6.02 -5.96 2.22
N GLN A 134 6.54 -5.02 3.02
CA GLN A 134 7.89 -4.48 2.90
C GLN A 134 8.74 -5.00 4.05
N MET A 135 10.00 -5.30 3.76
CA MET A 135 11.05 -5.60 4.73
C MET A 135 12.17 -4.58 4.53
N SER A 136 12.58 -3.89 5.59
CA SER A 136 13.62 -2.87 5.51
C SER A 136 14.64 -2.99 6.63
N LEU A 137 15.86 -2.57 6.33
CA LEU A 137 16.99 -2.51 7.24
C LEU A 137 17.32 -1.05 7.55
N ASP A 138 17.54 -0.74 8.82
CA ASP A 138 17.97 0.57 9.25
C ASP A 138 19.45 0.80 8.88
N LEU A 139 19.73 1.88 8.15
CA LEU A 139 21.09 2.34 7.81
C LEU A 139 21.54 3.53 8.64
N GLY A 140 20.80 3.87 9.67
CA GLY A 140 21.01 5.01 10.56
C GLY A 140 19.69 5.61 11.02
N GLU A 141 19.73 6.73 11.71
CA GLU A 141 18.57 7.31 12.43
C GLU A 141 17.37 7.68 11.52
N SER A 142 17.59 7.91 10.23
CA SER A 142 16.54 8.43 9.35
C SER A 142 16.49 7.78 7.96
N THR A 143 17.23 6.70 7.74
CA THR A 143 17.35 6.08 6.41
C THR A 143 17.19 4.57 6.52
N LYS A 144 16.34 4.00 5.67
CA LYS A 144 16.19 2.54 5.55
C LYS A 144 16.35 2.11 4.09
N LEU A 145 16.87 0.92 3.86
CA LEU A 145 16.80 0.22 2.58
C LEU A 145 15.93 -1.00 2.74
N GLY A 146 15.10 -1.26 1.75
CA GLY A 146 14.17 -2.38 1.82
C GLY A 146 13.86 -3.04 0.49
N MET A 147 13.12 -4.11 0.59
CA MET A 147 12.48 -4.79 -0.52
C MET A 147 11.01 -4.98 -0.16
N SER A 148 10.14 -4.87 -1.15
CA SER A 148 8.73 -5.17 -0.97
C SER A 148 8.17 -6.05 -2.07
N TYR A 149 7.09 -6.73 -1.71
CA TYR A 149 6.25 -7.49 -2.61
C TYR A 149 4.82 -7.00 -2.46
N ASN A 150 4.16 -6.73 -3.58
CA ASN A 150 2.75 -6.41 -3.57
C ASN A 150 1.93 -7.25 -4.54
N HIS A 151 0.65 -7.31 -4.24
CA HIS A 151 -0.39 -7.81 -5.10
C HIS A 151 -1.44 -6.72 -5.29
N ILE A 152 -1.79 -6.44 -6.55
CA ILE A 152 -2.86 -5.50 -6.91
C ILE A 152 -3.97 -6.28 -7.59
N SER A 153 -5.22 -6.06 -7.17
CA SER A 153 -6.40 -6.70 -7.75
C SER A 153 -7.68 -5.92 -7.46
N ASN A 154 -8.68 -6.06 -8.33
CA ASN A 154 -9.96 -5.36 -8.17
C ASN A 154 -10.99 -6.08 -7.28
N ALA A 155 -10.58 -7.12 -6.56
CA ALA A 155 -11.47 -7.93 -5.73
C ALA A 155 -12.71 -8.47 -6.48
N SER A 156 -12.59 -8.68 -7.77
CA SER A 156 -13.68 -9.09 -8.68
C SER A 156 -14.82 -8.06 -8.82
N LEU A 157 -14.53 -6.78 -8.66
CA LEU A 157 -15.48 -5.70 -8.97
C LEU A 157 -15.68 -5.53 -10.47
N GLY A 158 -14.65 -5.80 -11.28
CA GLY A 158 -14.72 -5.77 -12.74
C GLY A 158 -15.23 -7.07 -13.36
N SER A 159 -15.30 -7.09 -14.70
CA SER A 159 -15.67 -8.27 -15.49
C SER A 159 -14.59 -9.36 -15.48
N LYS A 160 -13.35 -8.97 -15.22
CA LYS A 160 -12.18 -9.84 -15.02
C LYS A 160 -11.34 -9.33 -13.85
N ASN A 161 -10.52 -10.19 -13.27
CA ASN A 161 -9.61 -9.85 -12.17
C ASN A 161 -8.30 -10.66 -12.31
N PRO A 162 -7.46 -10.34 -13.30
CA PRO A 162 -6.21 -11.06 -13.52
C PRO A 162 -5.19 -10.79 -12.41
N GLY A 163 -5.28 -9.62 -11.75
CA GLY A 163 -4.31 -9.15 -10.77
C GLY A 163 -2.92 -8.89 -11.35
N ALA A 164 -2.05 -8.31 -10.55
CA ALA A 164 -0.63 -8.12 -10.86
C ALA A 164 0.23 -8.28 -9.61
N ASN A 165 1.38 -8.93 -9.74
CA ASN A 165 2.34 -9.13 -8.66
C ASN A 165 3.61 -8.35 -8.96
N SER A 166 4.08 -7.56 -8.00
CA SER A 166 5.29 -6.74 -8.19
C SER A 166 6.26 -6.94 -7.04
N TYR A 167 7.55 -6.81 -7.34
CA TYR A 167 8.58 -6.63 -6.33
C TYR A 167 9.29 -5.31 -6.54
N MET A 168 9.70 -4.68 -5.44
CA MET A 168 10.36 -3.39 -5.46
C MET A 168 11.56 -3.37 -4.51
N PHE A 169 12.53 -2.53 -4.87
CA PHE A 169 13.58 -2.04 -3.99
C PHE A 169 13.17 -0.66 -3.49
N ASN A 170 13.31 -0.44 -2.19
CA ASN A 170 12.80 0.72 -1.48
C ASN A 170 13.93 1.49 -0.83
N PHE A 171 13.94 2.80 -1.00
CA PHE A 171 14.78 3.74 -0.28
C PHE A 171 13.88 4.66 0.54
N LEU A 172 13.94 4.55 1.86
CA LEU A 172 13.09 5.27 2.78
C LEU A 172 13.91 6.33 3.51
N LYS A 173 13.35 7.52 3.59
CA LYS A 173 13.97 8.66 4.26
C LYS A 173 12.95 9.35 5.17
N LYS A 174 13.23 9.39 6.46
CA LYS A 174 12.48 10.17 7.44
C LYS A 174 12.94 11.62 7.43
N PHE A 175 12.01 12.54 7.64
CA PHE A 175 12.28 13.96 7.76
C PHE A 175 11.27 14.61 8.71
N TRP A 176 11.64 15.74 9.26
CA TRP A 176 10.83 16.50 10.20
C TRP A 176 10.42 17.83 9.57
N LEU A 177 9.14 18.13 9.56
CA LEU A 177 8.64 19.43 9.15
C LEU A 177 8.69 20.36 10.38
N PHE A 178 9.49 21.42 10.31
CA PHE A 178 9.50 22.43 11.35
C PHE A 178 8.17 23.18 11.34
N GLN A 179 7.45 23.18 12.44
CA GLN A 179 6.34 24.12 12.64
C GLN A 179 6.97 25.48 13.01
N ASN A 180 6.83 26.48 12.12
CA ASN A 180 7.09 27.88 12.43
C ASN A 180 5.98 28.46 13.31
#